data_c2404497873e1d9f0637f701b293f576
#
_entry.id   c2404497873e1d9f0637f701b293f576
#
_cell.length_a   1.000
_cell.length_b   1.000
_cell.length_c   1.000
_cell.angle_alpha   90.00
_cell.angle_beta   90.00
_cell.angle_gamma   90.00
#
_symmetry.space_group_name_H-M   'P 1'
#
loop_
_entity.id
_entity.type
_entity.pdbx_description
1 polymer ?
#
loop_
_entity_poly.entity_id
_entity_poly.type
_entity_poly.pdbx_seq_one_letter_code
_entity_poly.pdbx_strand_id
1 'polypeptide(L)'
;MEKMDGKIRRNKIIEILKERSEPISGSALAGMMGVSRQVIVQDITLLRTGYPVFATAKGYLLYPAEAKKVCRTFCVKHSPEETRDELNTIVDLGGKVLDVMIEHDIYGEIRADLMLSRRKEVAEFCDKLEKSKSGPLNVLGSGVHYHTVEAECEEILDEIEKSIKIYLI
;
A
#
# COMPACT_ATOMS: atom_id res chain seq x y z
N MET A 1 37.07 -24.26 14.42
CA MET A 1 35.92 -23.57 13.74
C MET A 1 35.96 -22.11 14.13
N GLU A 2 36.22 -21.25 13.17
CA GLU A 2 36.26 -19.81 13.38
C GLU A 2 34.85 -19.31 13.75
N LYS A 3 34.73 -18.63 14.88
CA LYS A 3 33.45 -18.15 15.39
C LYS A 3 32.96 -17.02 14.50
N MET A 4 31.88 -17.21 13.76
CA MET A 4 31.29 -16.18 12.88
C MET A 4 31.10 -14.87 13.65
N ASP A 5 31.60 -13.77 13.10
CA ASP A 5 31.44 -12.43 13.66
C ASP A 5 29.96 -12.09 13.88
N GLY A 6 29.64 -11.43 15.00
CA GLY A 6 28.26 -11.14 15.38
C GLY A 6 27.53 -10.23 14.37
N LYS A 7 28.24 -9.30 13.72
CA LYS A 7 27.66 -8.41 12.71
C LYS A 7 27.32 -9.19 11.43
N ILE A 8 28.25 -10.04 10.98
CA ILE A 8 28.04 -10.90 9.81
C ILE A 8 26.87 -11.86 10.07
N ARG A 9 26.79 -12.44 11.27
CA ARG A 9 25.71 -13.35 11.65
C ARG A 9 24.35 -12.65 11.66
N ARG A 10 24.26 -11.46 12.24
CA ARG A 10 23.00 -10.69 12.25
C ARG A 10 22.53 -10.31 10.85
N ASN A 11 23.44 -9.94 9.95
CA ASN A 11 23.09 -9.68 8.56
C ASN A 11 22.51 -10.93 7.89
N LYS A 12 23.12 -12.10 8.06
CA LYS A 12 22.62 -13.37 7.53
C LYS A 12 21.23 -13.73 8.12
N ILE A 13 21.00 -13.46 9.39
CA ILE A 13 19.71 -13.69 10.03
C ILE A 13 18.63 -12.82 9.34
N ILE A 14 18.90 -11.56 9.07
CA ILE A 14 17.96 -10.66 8.36
C ILE A 14 17.71 -11.15 6.93
N GLU A 15 18.72 -11.58 6.19
CA GLU A 15 18.56 -12.13 4.85
C GLU A 15 17.62 -13.36 4.86
N ILE A 16 17.86 -14.30 5.78
CA ILE A 16 16.99 -15.47 5.95
C ILE A 16 15.55 -15.07 6.28
N LEU A 17 15.37 -14.09 7.17
CA LEU A 17 14.04 -13.65 7.55
C LEU A 17 13.31 -12.90 6.41
N LYS A 18 14.03 -12.18 5.53
CA LYS A 18 13.47 -11.50 4.35
C LYS A 18 12.91 -12.47 3.31
N GLU A 19 13.54 -13.61 3.15
CA GLU A 19 13.16 -14.62 2.15
C GLU A 19 12.00 -15.51 2.62
N ARG A 20 11.50 -15.34 3.85
CA ARG A 20 10.50 -16.21 4.45
C ARG A 20 9.21 -15.47 4.79
N SER A 21 8.09 -16.08 4.42
CA SER A 21 6.75 -15.66 4.86
C SER A 21 6.31 -16.34 6.15
N GLU A 22 7.00 -17.42 6.57
CA GLU A 22 6.68 -18.22 7.76
C GLU A 22 7.73 -18.04 8.86
N PRO A 23 7.33 -18.06 10.15
CA PRO A 23 8.26 -17.94 11.26
C PRO A 23 9.31 -19.06 11.27
N ILE A 24 10.54 -18.72 11.62
CA ILE A 24 11.64 -19.68 11.81
C ILE A 24 12.02 -19.77 13.29
N SER A 25 12.16 -21.00 13.82
CA SER A 25 12.49 -21.18 15.22
C SER A 25 13.92 -20.70 15.56
N GLY A 26 14.10 -20.23 16.79
CA GLY A 26 15.44 -19.83 17.26
C GLY A 26 16.45 -20.99 17.26
N SER A 27 15.98 -22.22 17.42
CA SER A 27 16.84 -23.43 17.32
C SER A 27 17.26 -23.70 15.89
N ALA A 28 16.38 -23.51 14.91
CA ALA A 28 16.73 -23.64 13.48
C ALA A 28 17.76 -22.56 13.06
N LEU A 29 17.57 -21.32 13.47
CA LEU A 29 18.56 -20.25 13.24
C LEU A 29 19.88 -20.56 13.91
N ALA A 30 19.87 -21.08 15.14
CA ALA A 30 21.07 -21.47 15.87
C ALA A 30 21.86 -22.56 15.12
N GLY A 31 21.16 -23.58 14.61
CA GLY A 31 21.76 -24.63 13.78
C GLY A 31 22.38 -24.09 12.49
N MET A 32 21.67 -23.20 11.77
CA MET A 32 22.18 -22.58 10.54
C MET A 32 23.40 -21.69 10.76
N MET A 33 23.45 -21.01 11.91
CA MET A 33 24.54 -20.07 12.26
C MET A 33 25.70 -20.74 13.01
N GLY A 34 25.57 -22.01 13.41
CA GLY A 34 26.60 -22.71 14.20
C GLY A 34 26.81 -22.13 15.59
N VAL A 35 25.74 -21.61 16.23
CA VAL A 35 25.78 -20.98 17.56
C VAL A 35 24.69 -21.53 18.47
N SER A 36 24.76 -21.20 19.79
CA SER A 36 23.68 -21.57 20.71
C SER A 36 22.41 -20.73 20.45
N ARG A 37 21.25 -21.29 20.83
CA ARG A 37 19.97 -20.58 20.80
C ARG A 37 20.01 -19.26 21.59
N GLN A 38 20.77 -19.21 22.69
CA GLN A 38 20.90 -18.01 23.50
C GLN A 38 21.59 -16.87 22.74
N VAL A 39 22.60 -17.18 21.90
CA VAL A 39 23.25 -16.21 21.02
C VAL A 39 22.25 -15.65 20.01
N ILE A 40 21.39 -16.50 19.45
CA ILE A 40 20.32 -16.06 18.52
C ILE A 40 19.35 -15.10 19.24
N VAL A 41 18.94 -15.40 20.46
CA VAL A 41 18.06 -14.50 21.24
C VAL A 41 18.70 -13.12 21.44
N GLN A 42 19.99 -13.06 21.74
CA GLN A 42 20.74 -11.80 21.85
C GLN A 42 20.82 -11.06 20.50
N ASP A 43 21.13 -11.77 19.42
CA ASP A 43 21.17 -11.18 18.08
C ASP A 43 19.81 -10.63 17.66
N ILE A 44 18.73 -11.37 17.88
CA ILE A 44 17.37 -10.92 17.60
C ILE A 44 17.02 -9.67 18.41
N THR A 45 17.40 -9.62 19.68
CA THR A 45 17.20 -8.44 20.54
C THR A 45 17.86 -7.19 19.94
N LEU A 46 19.08 -7.33 19.46
CA LEU A 46 19.80 -6.25 18.79
C LEU A 46 19.16 -5.88 17.43
N LEU A 47 18.75 -6.88 16.65
CA LEU A 47 18.11 -6.65 15.35
C LEU A 47 16.77 -5.91 15.48
N ARG A 48 16.01 -6.15 16.52
CA ARG A 48 14.73 -5.48 16.79
C ARG A 48 14.85 -3.97 17.01
N THR A 49 16.03 -3.45 17.27
CA THR A 49 16.26 -2.01 17.35
C THR A 49 16.24 -1.30 15.99
N GLY A 50 16.45 -2.03 14.88
CA GLY A 50 16.52 -1.47 13.54
C GLY A 50 15.64 -2.19 12.49
N TYR A 51 15.04 -3.32 12.86
CA TYR A 51 14.20 -4.13 11.96
C TYR A 51 12.91 -4.57 12.65
N PRO A 52 11.78 -4.64 11.93
CA PRO A 52 10.50 -5.09 12.47
C PRO A 52 10.48 -6.63 12.62
N VAL A 53 11.33 -7.18 13.47
CA VAL A 53 11.39 -8.61 13.79
C VAL A 53 10.43 -8.92 14.93
N PHE A 54 9.48 -9.82 14.69
CA PHE A 54 8.49 -10.26 15.67
C PHE A 54 8.84 -11.66 16.20
N ALA A 55 8.65 -11.84 17.49
CA ALA A 55 8.70 -13.14 18.14
C ALA A 55 7.28 -13.70 18.22
N THR A 56 7.07 -14.86 17.64
CA THR A 56 5.79 -15.61 17.67
C THR A 56 5.97 -16.92 18.46
N ALA A 57 4.88 -17.61 18.73
CA ALA A 57 4.93 -18.94 19.35
C ALA A 57 5.71 -19.97 18.50
N LYS A 58 5.80 -19.76 17.17
CA LYS A 58 6.51 -20.64 16.22
C LYS A 58 7.96 -20.23 15.95
N GLY A 59 8.37 -19.03 16.37
CA GLY A 59 9.71 -18.49 16.12
C GLY A 59 9.70 -17.02 15.72
N TYR A 60 10.71 -16.63 14.97
CA TYR A 60 10.94 -15.25 14.53
C TYR A 60 10.50 -15.04 13.09
N LEU A 61 9.86 -13.91 12.84
CA LEU A 61 9.40 -13.46 11.53
C LEU A 61 9.81 -11.99 11.36
N LEU A 62 10.33 -11.65 10.20
CA LEU A 62 10.45 -10.25 9.81
C LEU A 62 9.10 -9.83 9.21
N TYR A 63 8.42 -8.91 9.89
CA TYR A 63 7.27 -8.28 9.26
C TYR A 63 7.81 -7.45 8.10
N PRO A 64 7.34 -7.64 6.85
CA PRO A 64 7.74 -6.73 5.80
C PRO A 64 7.43 -5.32 6.30
N ALA A 65 8.42 -4.44 6.32
CA ALA A 65 8.14 -3.00 6.41
C ALA A 65 7.05 -2.79 5.37
N GLU A 66 5.91 -2.19 5.76
CA GLU A 66 4.83 -1.89 4.82
C GLU A 66 5.52 -1.34 3.59
N ALA A 67 5.40 -2.04 2.47
CA ALA A 67 6.05 -1.62 1.23
C ALA A 67 5.64 -0.17 1.07
N LYS A 68 6.61 0.75 0.98
CA LYS A 68 6.34 2.18 1.00
C LYS A 68 5.43 2.43 -0.18
N LYS A 69 4.14 2.51 0.09
CA LYS A 69 3.14 2.69 -0.95
C LYS A 69 3.43 3.96 -1.70
N VAL A 70 3.22 3.91 -2.98
CA VAL A 70 3.41 5.05 -3.88
C VAL A 70 2.08 5.69 -4.18
N CYS A 71 2.09 6.99 -4.46
CA CYS A 71 0.88 7.74 -4.79
C CYS A 71 1.10 8.54 -6.06
N ARG A 72 0.05 8.63 -6.89
CA ARG A 72 0.02 9.47 -8.07
C ARG A 72 -1.33 10.18 -8.16
N THR A 73 -1.33 11.44 -8.58
CA THR A 73 -2.56 12.21 -8.83
C THR A 73 -2.86 12.19 -10.32
N PHE A 74 -4.05 11.77 -10.67
CA PHE A 74 -4.56 11.75 -12.04
C PHE A 74 -5.56 12.89 -12.23
N CYS A 75 -5.37 13.67 -13.30
CA CYS A 75 -6.34 14.66 -13.74
C CYS A 75 -7.26 14.03 -14.77
N VAL A 76 -8.54 13.98 -14.47
CA VAL A 76 -9.53 13.28 -15.27
C VAL A 76 -10.74 14.15 -15.60
N LYS A 77 -11.39 13.81 -16.70
CA LYS A 77 -12.66 14.43 -17.10
C LYS A 77 -13.58 13.38 -17.68
N HIS A 78 -14.75 13.22 -17.08
CA HIS A 78 -15.81 12.34 -17.55
C HIS A 78 -17.16 12.79 -17.03
N SER A 79 -18.23 12.19 -17.54
CA SER A 79 -19.60 12.42 -17.06
C SER A 79 -19.84 11.71 -15.72
N PRO A 80 -20.86 12.12 -14.95
CA PRO A 80 -21.22 11.46 -13.70
C PRO A 80 -21.54 9.96 -13.85
N GLU A 81 -22.08 9.55 -15.00
CA GLU A 81 -22.45 8.17 -15.31
C GLU A 81 -21.22 7.27 -15.44
N GLU A 82 -20.07 7.82 -15.84
CA GLU A 82 -18.81 7.11 -16.02
C GLU A 82 -18.01 6.96 -14.70
N THR A 83 -18.42 7.62 -13.63
CA THR A 83 -17.73 7.60 -12.32
C THR A 83 -17.52 6.19 -11.79
N ARG A 84 -18.55 5.32 -11.92
CA ARG A 84 -18.48 3.93 -11.46
C ARG A 84 -17.44 3.12 -12.22
N ASP A 85 -17.37 3.31 -13.54
CA ASP A 85 -16.45 2.56 -14.41
C ASP A 85 -15.01 3.00 -14.20
N GLU A 86 -14.76 4.29 -14.05
CA GLU A 86 -13.44 4.82 -13.72
C GLU A 86 -12.93 4.26 -12.37
N LEU A 87 -13.71 4.43 -11.31
CA LEU A 87 -13.32 4.00 -9.96
C LEU A 87 -13.13 2.48 -9.88
N ASN A 88 -13.99 1.69 -10.54
CA ASN A 88 -13.83 0.24 -10.61
C ASN A 88 -12.55 -0.15 -11.35
N THR A 89 -12.20 0.53 -12.44
CA THR A 89 -10.96 0.27 -13.17
C THR A 89 -9.75 0.46 -12.28
N ILE A 90 -9.72 1.52 -11.48
CA ILE A 90 -8.61 1.79 -10.55
C ILE A 90 -8.50 0.72 -9.47
N VAL A 91 -9.60 0.36 -8.81
CA VAL A 91 -9.55 -0.61 -7.69
C VAL A 91 -9.31 -2.04 -8.17
N ASP A 92 -9.77 -2.42 -9.36
CA ASP A 92 -9.53 -3.74 -9.95
C ASP A 92 -8.05 -4.00 -10.25
N LEU A 93 -7.30 -2.95 -10.57
CA LEU A 93 -5.86 -3.01 -10.81
C LEU A 93 -5.02 -2.93 -9.52
N GLY A 94 -5.66 -2.83 -8.36
CA GLY A 94 -4.99 -2.78 -7.06
C GLY A 94 -4.71 -1.36 -6.56
N GLY A 95 -5.26 -0.33 -7.20
CA GLY A 95 -5.23 1.05 -6.73
C GLY A 95 -6.22 1.28 -5.60
N LYS A 96 -5.88 2.22 -4.71
CA LYS A 96 -6.79 2.78 -3.72
C LYS A 96 -7.00 4.26 -4.02
N VAL A 97 -8.23 4.64 -4.29
CA VAL A 97 -8.59 6.04 -4.51
C VAL A 97 -8.71 6.72 -3.15
N LEU A 98 -7.78 7.63 -2.84
CA LEU A 98 -7.74 8.31 -1.54
C LEU A 98 -8.76 9.42 -1.46
N ASP A 99 -8.90 10.20 -2.52
CA ASP A 99 -9.70 11.42 -2.54
C ASP A 99 -10.27 11.74 -3.92
N VAL A 100 -11.12 12.74 -3.95
CA VAL A 100 -11.51 13.51 -5.12
C VAL A 100 -11.24 14.99 -4.85
N MET A 101 -10.66 15.69 -5.81
CA MET A 101 -10.33 17.11 -5.70
C MET A 101 -10.77 17.84 -6.97
N ILE A 102 -11.28 19.05 -6.78
CA ILE A 102 -11.59 19.98 -7.88
C ILE A 102 -10.95 21.33 -7.60
N GLU A 103 -10.70 22.10 -8.64
CA GLU A 103 -10.39 23.53 -8.55
C GLU A 103 -11.67 24.34 -8.78
N HIS A 104 -12.00 25.17 -7.81
CA HIS A 104 -13.17 26.05 -7.89
C HIS A 104 -12.71 27.50 -7.95
N ASP A 105 -13.23 28.28 -8.92
CA ASP A 105 -12.80 29.66 -9.20
C ASP A 105 -12.83 30.59 -7.98
N ILE A 106 -13.77 30.38 -7.07
CA ILE A 106 -13.96 31.23 -5.88
C ILE A 106 -13.31 30.62 -4.63
N TYR A 107 -13.48 29.30 -4.43
CA TYR A 107 -13.08 28.64 -3.18
C TYR A 107 -11.70 27.98 -3.25
N GLY A 108 -11.06 27.94 -4.46
CA GLY A 108 -9.81 27.24 -4.68
C GLY A 108 -10.00 25.72 -4.64
N GLU A 109 -9.03 25.00 -4.09
CA GLU A 109 -9.07 23.54 -3.98
C GLU A 109 -10.18 23.08 -3.03
N ILE A 110 -11.08 22.24 -3.53
CA ILE A 110 -12.08 21.54 -2.74
C ILE A 110 -11.77 20.04 -2.81
N ARG A 111 -11.51 19.41 -1.67
CA ARG A 111 -11.12 18.00 -1.56
C ARG A 111 -12.09 17.25 -0.65
N ALA A 112 -12.39 16.01 -1.02
CA ALA A 112 -13.13 15.06 -0.20
C ALA A 112 -12.44 13.71 -0.17
N ASP A 113 -12.26 13.15 1.03
CA ASP A 113 -11.69 11.81 1.21
C ASP A 113 -12.69 10.74 0.74
N LEU A 114 -12.21 9.76 -0.02
CA LEU A 114 -13.00 8.64 -0.54
C LEU A 114 -12.57 7.31 0.07
N MET A 115 -11.27 7.02 0.12
CA MET A 115 -10.66 5.80 0.67
C MET A 115 -11.20 4.50 0.05
N LEU A 116 -11.43 4.49 -1.26
CA LEU A 116 -12.01 3.35 -1.99
C LEU A 116 -10.90 2.39 -2.46
N SER A 117 -10.98 1.13 -2.07
CA SER A 117 -10.02 0.08 -2.42
C SER A 117 -10.64 -1.19 -3.00
N ARG A 118 -11.99 -1.26 -3.04
CA ARG A 118 -12.74 -2.44 -3.46
C ARG A 118 -14.01 -2.04 -4.21
N ARG A 119 -14.43 -2.88 -5.16
CA ARG A 119 -15.69 -2.70 -5.91
C ARG A 119 -16.92 -2.47 -5.03
N LYS A 120 -16.98 -3.14 -3.88
CA LYS A 120 -18.09 -2.96 -2.93
C LYS A 120 -18.16 -1.53 -2.40
N GLU A 121 -17.01 -0.96 -2.04
CA GLU A 121 -16.91 0.42 -1.54
C GLU A 121 -17.26 1.43 -2.64
N VAL A 122 -16.82 1.17 -3.89
CA VAL A 122 -17.20 1.95 -5.06
C VAL A 122 -18.72 1.90 -5.27
N ALA A 123 -19.34 0.72 -5.21
CA ALA A 123 -20.79 0.58 -5.37
C ALA A 123 -21.55 1.37 -4.30
N GLU A 124 -21.16 1.23 -3.02
CA GLU A 124 -21.77 1.96 -1.90
C GLU A 124 -21.63 3.49 -2.05
N PHE A 125 -20.48 3.94 -2.55
CA PHE A 125 -20.23 5.35 -2.83
C PHE A 125 -21.11 5.86 -3.97
N CYS A 126 -21.18 5.17 -5.09
CA CYS A 126 -22.02 5.54 -6.23
C CYS A 126 -23.51 5.52 -5.88
N ASP A 127 -23.97 4.54 -5.11
CA ASP A 127 -25.35 4.48 -4.62
C ASP A 127 -25.70 5.69 -3.72
N LYS A 128 -24.74 6.19 -2.95
CA LYS A 128 -24.93 7.42 -2.16
C LYS A 128 -25.00 8.65 -3.06
N LEU A 129 -24.15 8.73 -4.10
CA LEU A 129 -24.19 9.82 -5.08
C LEU A 129 -25.54 9.90 -5.80
N GLU A 130 -26.06 8.75 -6.28
CA GLU A 130 -27.34 8.68 -6.98
C GLU A 130 -28.53 9.13 -6.09
N LYS A 131 -28.46 8.85 -4.79
CA LYS A 131 -29.49 9.24 -3.81
C LYS A 131 -29.32 10.68 -3.33
N SER A 132 -28.16 11.30 -3.58
CA SER A 132 -27.87 12.66 -3.15
C SER A 132 -28.51 13.69 -4.09
N LYS A 133 -29.06 14.74 -3.50
CA LYS A 133 -29.55 15.90 -4.28
C LYS A 133 -28.40 16.82 -4.74
N SER A 134 -27.22 16.68 -4.13
CA SER A 134 -26.06 17.55 -4.40
C SER A 134 -25.25 17.12 -5.61
N GLY A 135 -25.41 15.87 -6.06
CA GLY A 135 -24.59 15.31 -7.14
C GLY A 135 -23.12 15.10 -6.76
N PRO A 136 -22.30 14.60 -7.68
CA PRO A 136 -20.88 14.41 -7.47
C PRO A 136 -20.10 15.72 -7.53
N LEU A 137 -18.94 15.79 -6.85
CA LEU A 137 -18.13 16.98 -6.73
C LEU A 137 -17.61 17.51 -8.08
N ASN A 138 -17.35 16.61 -9.04
CA ASN A 138 -16.85 16.95 -10.37
C ASN A 138 -17.78 17.84 -11.19
N VAL A 139 -19.07 17.89 -10.86
CA VAL A 139 -20.03 18.80 -11.50
C VAL A 139 -19.66 20.26 -11.25
N LEU A 140 -19.10 20.58 -10.07
CA LEU A 140 -18.65 21.92 -9.72
C LEU A 140 -17.38 22.33 -10.47
N GLY A 141 -16.59 21.35 -10.95
CA GLY A 141 -15.37 21.54 -11.76
C GLY A 141 -15.61 21.41 -13.26
N SER A 142 -16.83 21.54 -13.74
CA SER A 142 -17.16 21.33 -15.18
C SER A 142 -16.73 19.93 -15.71
N GLY A 143 -16.78 18.93 -14.84
CA GLY A 143 -16.36 17.55 -15.09
C GLY A 143 -14.87 17.27 -14.84
N VAL A 144 -14.02 18.30 -14.80
CA VAL A 144 -12.61 18.16 -14.50
C VAL A 144 -12.39 17.96 -13.00
N HIS A 145 -11.67 16.92 -12.64
CA HIS A 145 -11.34 16.63 -11.25
C HIS A 145 -10.06 15.79 -11.15
N TYR A 146 -9.58 15.63 -9.95
CA TYR A 146 -8.35 14.90 -9.66
C TYR A 146 -8.64 13.79 -8.67
N HIS A 147 -7.97 12.65 -8.86
CA HIS A 147 -7.91 11.56 -7.89
C HIS A 147 -6.47 11.30 -7.48
N THR A 148 -6.20 11.29 -6.18
CA THR A 148 -4.96 10.74 -5.65
C THR A 148 -5.15 9.24 -5.46
N VAL A 149 -4.33 8.45 -6.13
CA VAL A 149 -4.37 6.98 -6.08
C VAL A 149 -3.10 6.46 -5.43
N GLU A 150 -3.27 5.62 -4.41
CA GLU A 150 -2.22 4.88 -3.73
C GLU A 150 -2.14 3.46 -4.32
N ALA A 151 -0.92 2.95 -4.53
CA ALA A 151 -0.67 1.57 -4.94
C ALA A 151 0.58 1.00 -4.26
N GLU A 152 0.79 -0.31 -4.37
CA GLU A 152 1.95 -0.97 -3.78
C GLU A 152 3.26 -0.69 -4.53
N CYS A 153 3.19 -0.37 -5.84
CA CYS A 153 4.35 -0.04 -6.66
C CYS A 153 3.98 0.87 -7.84
N GLU A 154 4.98 1.48 -8.47
CA GLU A 154 4.79 2.38 -9.62
C GLU A 154 4.22 1.67 -10.85
N GLU A 155 4.54 0.39 -11.06
CA GLU A 155 4.05 -0.39 -12.19
C GLU A 155 2.52 -0.51 -12.16
N ILE A 156 1.92 -0.62 -10.98
CA ILE A 156 0.45 -0.61 -10.81
C ILE A 156 -0.12 0.75 -11.20
N LEU A 157 0.52 1.84 -10.79
CA LEU A 157 0.08 3.20 -11.17
C LEU A 157 0.20 3.43 -12.68
N ASP A 158 1.25 2.91 -13.32
CA ASP A 158 1.42 2.95 -14.78
C ASP A 158 0.34 2.17 -15.53
N GLU A 159 -0.08 1.02 -15.00
CA GLU A 159 -1.15 0.22 -15.57
C GLU A 159 -2.51 0.89 -15.39
N ILE A 160 -2.76 1.48 -14.23
CA ILE A 160 -3.95 2.29 -13.97
C ILE A 160 -4.02 3.45 -14.95
N GLU A 161 -2.94 4.22 -15.11
CA GLU A 161 -2.86 5.36 -16.03
C GLU A 161 -3.21 4.97 -17.47
N LYS A 162 -2.68 3.85 -17.96
CA LYS A 162 -3.01 3.31 -19.28
C LYS A 162 -4.48 2.93 -19.41
N SER A 163 -5.04 2.35 -18.35
CA SER A 163 -6.42 1.83 -18.37
C SER A 163 -7.48 2.93 -18.25
N ILE A 164 -7.19 4.03 -17.55
CA ILE A 164 -8.07 5.19 -17.44
C ILE A 164 -7.75 6.27 -18.48
N LYS A 165 -6.90 5.98 -19.47
CA LYS A 165 -6.43 6.95 -20.49
C LYS A 165 -7.57 7.69 -21.19
N ILE A 166 -8.73 7.07 -21.36
CA ILE A 166 -9.91 7.70 -21.99
C ILE A 166 -10.46 8.87 -21.17
N TYR A 167 -10.17 8.94 -19.88
CA TYR A 167 -10.60 9.99 -18.96
C TYR A 167 -9.52 11.04 -18.71
N LEU A 168 -8.23 10.74 -18.97
CA LEU A 168 -7.11 11.64 -18.68
C LEU A 168 -7.12 12.88 -19.59
N ILE A 169 -6.73 14.03 -19.01
CA ILE A 169 -6.49 15.31 -19.69
C ILE A 169 -5.14 15.89 -19.36
#